data_f0c6b43d094e0adf924467675d907a4e
#
_entry.id   f0c6b43d094e0adf924467675d907a4e
#
_cell.length_a   1.000
_cell.length_b   1.000
_cell.length_c   1.000
_cell.angle_alpha   90.00
_cell.angle_beta   90.00
_cell.angle_gamma   90.00
#
_symmetry.space_group_name_H-M   'P 1'
#
loop_
_entity.id
_entity.type
_entity.pdbx_description
1 polymer ?
#
loop_
_entity_poly.entity_id
_entity_poly.type
_entity_poly.pdbx_seq_one_letter_code
_entity_poly.pdbx_strand_id
1 'polypeptide(L)'
;MGVALFAVLTAVAVAMPHEGAAPWSTGERIVVSLTGALFCAVLVLLSRPKAVAETAGLTVVNLTVKRRLAWPEVLAVHLRNGDAWVHLDLADGTSLAVMAIQPGIAKRQALRDALRLRALVQELGEARGESADEPR
;
A
#
# COMPACT_ATOMS: atom_id res chain seq x y z
N MET A 1 12.20 7.66 3.43
CA MET A 1 11.63 9.01 3.66
C MET A 1 11.17 9.20 5.11
N GLY A 2 10.36 8.30 5.70
CA GLY A 2 9.87 8.48 7.09
C GLY A 2 10.94 8.57 8.17
N VAL A 3 12.00 7.80 8.08
CA VAL A 3 13.14 7.84 9.03
C VAL A 3 13.89 9.18 8.95
N ALA A 4 14.07 9.71 7.74
CA ALA A 4 14.72 11.01 7.56
C ALA A 4 13.85 12.15 8.14
N LEU A 5 12.55 12.11 7.93
CA LEU A 5 11.62 13.08 8.50
C LEU A 5 11.60 13.02 10.04
N PHE A 6 11.59 11.81 10.60
CA PHE A 6 11.68 11.61 12.04
C PHE A 6 12.99 12.16 12.62
N ALA A 7 14.12 11.87 11.96
CA ALA A 7 15.42 12.39 12.37
C ALA A 7 15.47 13.92 12.33
N VAL A 8 14.90 14.54 11.29
CA VAL A 8 14.81 16.00 11.17
C VAL A 8 13.92 16.59 12.27
N LEU A 9 12.74 16.04 12.51
CA LEU A 9 11.83 16.53 13.55
C LEU A 9 12.45 16.38 14.95
N THR A 10 13.14 15.28 15.21
CA THR A 10 13.86 15.07 16.48
C THR A 10 15.04 16.04 16.60
N ALA A 11 15.81 16.25 15.54
CA ALA A 11 16.91 17.21 15.53
C ALA A 11 16.41 18.65 15.74
N VAL A 12 15.31 19.05 15.12
CA VAL A 12 14.67 20.36 15.33
C VAL A 12 14.17 20.49 16.77
N ALA A 13 13.51 19.48 17.34
CA ALA A 13 13.03 19.52 18.71
C ALA A 13 14.17 19.61 19.75
N VAL A 14 15.34 19.03 19.44
CA VAL A 14 16.52 19.08 20.31
C VAL A 14 17.34 20.37 20.11
N ALA A 15 17.41 20.88 18.87
CA ALA A 15 18.26 22.00 18.48
C ALA A 15 17.58 23.37 18.58
N MET A 16 16.25 23.43 18.89
CA MET A 16 15.56 24.73 19.07
C MET A 16 16.23 25.56 20.19
N PRO A 17 16.74 26.74 19.87
CA PRO A 17 17.34 27.63 20.89
C PRO A 17 16.27 28.03 21.88
N HIS A 18 16.58 27.96 23.17
CA HIS A 18 15.69 28.29 24.26
C HIS A 18 15.82 29.76 24.68
N GLU A 19 16.01 30.67 23.71
CA GLU A 19 16.14 32.08 24.00
C GLU A 19 14.80 32.64 24.46
N GLY A 20 14.70 32.88 25.75
CA GLY A 20 13.59 33.58 26.38
C GLY A 20 12.40 32.77 26.89
N ALA A 21 12.36 31.46 26.70
CA ALA A 21 11.35 30.55 27.23
C ALA A 21 11.90 29.67 28.36
N ALA A 22 11.04 29.30 29.32
CA ALA A 22 11.43 28.31 30.34
C ALA A 22 11.90 27.01 29.68
N PRO A 23 12.94 26.34 30.18
CA PRO A 23 13.44 25.11 29.62
C PRO A 23 12.33 24.06 29.65
N TRP A 24 12.16 23.33 28.53
CA TRP A 24 11.18 22.26 28.43
C TRP A 24 11.38 21.23 29.55
N SER A 25 10.30 20.95 30.23
CA SER A 25 10.30 19.89 31.24
C SER A 25 10.58 18.53 30.63
N THR A 26 11.07 17.60 31.42
CA THR A 26 11.27 16.21 30.96
C THR A 26 9.98 15.61 30.40
N GLY A 27 8.83 15.94 30.96
CA GLY A 27 7.54 15.50 30.50
C GLY A 27 7.21 15.98 29.07
N GLU A 28 7.45 17.25 28.77
CA GLU A 28 7.23 17.80 27.42
C GLU A 28 8.11 17.14 26.36
N ARG A 29 9.38 16.89 26.69
CA ARG A 29 10.31 16.16 25.81
C ARG A 29 9.83 14.75 25.52
N ILE A 30 9.33 14.03 26.53
CA ILE A 30 8.77 12.69 26.37
C ILE A 30 7.55 12.72 25.45
N VAL A 31 6.62 13.65 25.67
CA VAL A 31 5.39 13.76 24.84
C VAL A 31 5.74 14.02 23.37
N VAL A 32 6.63 14.97 23.10
CA VAL A 32 7.07 15.27 21.72
C VAL A 32 7.74 14.08 21.07
N SER A 33 8.62 13.38 21.79
CA SER A 33 9.31 12.20 21.29
C SER A 33 8.33 11.05 20.99
N LEU A 34 7.38 10.79 21.87
CA LEU A 34 6.34 9.77 21.68
C LEU A 34 5.43 10.11 20.49
N THR A 35 5.04 11.39 20.35
CA THR A 35 4.24 11.85 19.21
C THR A 35 4.99 11.64 17.89
N GLY A 36 6.27 11.99 17.84
CA GLY A 36 7.12 11.78 16.68
C GLY A 36 7.28 10.29 16.34
N ALA A 37 7.50 9.45 17.35
CA ALA A 37 7.60 8.00 17.18
C ALA A 37 6.28 7.38 16.66
N LEU A 38 5.15 7.81 17.21
CA LEU A 38 3.82 7.39 16.75
C LEU A 38 3.59 7.80 15.29
N PHE A 39 3.91 9.02 14.92
CA PHE A 39 3.78 9.52 13.56
C PHE A 39 4.66 8.73 12.58
N CYS A 40 5.90 8.44 12.97
CA CYS A 40 6.81 7.60 12.20
C CYS A 40 6.25 6.18 12.01
N ALA A 41 5.71 5.57 13.07
CA ALA A 41 5.10 4.25 13.02
C ALA A 41 3.91 4.21 12.04
N VAL A 42 3.05 5.24 12.05
CA VAL A 42 1.94 5.38 11.11
C VAL A 42 2.45 5.49 9.67
N LEU A 43 3.46 6.32 9.41
CA LEU A 43 4.04 6.46 8.05
C LEU A 43 4.65 5.15 7.55
N VAL A 44 5.35 4.40 8.41
CA VAL A 44 5.88 3.07 8.08
C VAL A 44 4.75 2.10 7.76
N LEU A 45 3.66 2.12 8.53
CA LEU A 45 2.51 1.27 8.27
C LEU A 45 1.84 1.62 6.94
N LEU A 46 1.66 2.90 6.63
CA LEU A 46 1.08 3.36 5.36
C LEU A 46 1.98 3.08 4.15
N SER A 47 3.28 2.85 4.34
CA SER A 47 4.21 2.51 3.26
C SER A 47 4.27 1.01 2.93
N ARG A 48 3.58 0.16 3.69
CA ARG A 48 3.59 -1.31 3.51
C ARG A 48 2.74 -1.85 2.36
N PRO A 49 1.65 -1.21 1.90
CA PRO A 49 0.85 -1.76 0.82
C PRO A 49 1.68 -2.00 -0.44
N LYS A 50 1.60 -3.22 -0.97
CA LYS A 50 2.23 -3.61 -2.22
C LYS A 50 1.42 -4.68 -2.94
N ALA A 51 1.48 -4.67 -4.25
CA ALA A 51 0.96 -5.72 -5.12
C ALA A 51 2.13 -6.29 -5.93
N VAL A 52 2.32 -7.60 -5.84
CA VAL A 52 3.39 -8.31 -6.53
C VAL A 52 2.74 -9.34 -7.43
N ALA A 53 2.89 -9.13 -8.74
CA ALA A 53 2.46 -10.09 -9.76
C ALA A 53 3.62 -11.05 -10.06
N GLU A 54 3.37 -12.33 -9.87
CA GLU A 54 4.28 -13.43 -10.16
C GLU A 54 3.62 -14.36 -11.19
N THR A 55 4.38 -15.20 -11.87
CA THR A 55 3.83 -16.18 -12.81
C THR A 55 2.81 -17.12 -12.15
N ALA A 56 3.00 -17.42 -10.87
CA ALA A 56 2.13 -18.28 -10.08
C ALA A 56 0.85 -17.62 -9.57
N GLY A 57 0.77 -16.29 -9.53
CA GLY A 57 -0.38 -15.56 -9.01
C GLY A 57 -0.06 -14.13 -8.57
N LEU A 58 -1.04 -13.50 -7.95
CA LEU A 58 -0.97 -12.13 -7.45
C LEU A 58 -0.92 -12.13 -5.92
N THR A 59 0.12 -11.52 -5.36
CA THR A 59 0.20 -11.27 -3.92
C THR A 59 -0.17 -9.82 -3.63
N VAL A 60 -1.26 -9.61 -2.91
CA VAL A 60 -1.70 -8.29 -2.45
C VAL A 60 -1.40 -8.17 -0.96
N VAL A 61 -0.63 -7.15 -0.60
CA VAL A 61 -0.36 -6.79 0.79
C VAL A 61 -0.99 -5.43 1.03
N ASN A 62 -2.01 -5.39 1.85
CA ASN A 62 -2.61 -4.19 2.38
C ASN A 62 -2.00 -3.87 3.76
N LEU A 63 -2.55 -2.91 4.50
CA LEU A 63 -2.01 -2.46 5.79
C LEU A 63 -1.80 -3.61 6.79
N THR A 64 -2.80 -4.49 6.92
CA THR A 64 -2.83 -5.58 7.92
C THR A 64 -3.04 -6.96 7.32
N VAL A 65 -3.44 -7.03 6.05
CA VAL A 65 -3.83 -8.28 5.38
C VAL A 65 -2.90 -8.55 4.21
N LYS A 66 -2.36 -9.77 4.17
CA LYS A 66 -1.65 -10.31 3.01
C LYS A 66 -2.50 -11.43 2.40
N ARG A 67 -2.87 -11.29 1.13
CA ARG A 67 -3.63 -12.30 0.39
C ARG A 67 -2.86 -12.72 -0.86
N ARG A 68 -2.76 -14.02 -1.08
CA ARG A 68 -2.25 -14.59 -2.32
C ARG A 68 -3.43 -15.10 -3.12
N LEU A 69 -3.50 -14.72 -4.37
CA LEU A 69 -4.55 -15.08 -5.31
C LEU A 69 -3.92 -15.81 -6.48
N ALA A 70 -4.50 -16.93 -6.88
CA ALA A 70 -4.20 -17.51 -8.17
C ALA A 70 -4.82 -16.64 -9.28
N TRP A 71 -4.25 -16.60 -10.47
CA TRP A 71 -4.77 -15.78 -11.55
C TRP A 71 -6.22 -16.08 -11.91
N PRO A 72 -6.70 -17.36 -11.95
CA PRO A 72 -8.10 -17.68 -12.20
C PRO A 72 -9.07 -17.20 -11.10
N GLU A 73 -8.58 -16.86 -9.91
CA GLU A 73 -9.42 -16.32 -8.84
C GLU A 73 -9.76 -14.84 -9.07
N VAL A 74 -9.02 -14.15 -9.94
CA VAL A 74 -9.25 -12.72 -10.22
C VAL A 74 -10.07 -12.59 -11.49
N LEU A 75 -11.36 -12.29 -11.36
CA LEU A 75 -12.28 -12.16 -12.49
C LEU A 75 -12.19 -10.82 -13.19
N ALA A 76 -12.02 -9.75 -12.43
CA ALA A 76 -11.98 -8.41 -13.00
C ALA A 76 -11.15 -7.44 -12.15
N VAL A 77 -10.63 -6.41 -12.82
CA VAL A 77 -9.87 -5.30 -12.21
C VAL A 77 -10.64 -4.02 -12.47
N HIS A 78 -11.08 -3.35 -11.43
CA HIS A 78 -11.86 -2.12 -11.51
C HIS A 78 -11.12 -0.93 -10.92
N LEU A 79 -11.17 0.18 -11.63
CA LEU A 79 -10.78 1.49 -11.17
C LEU A 79 -11.81 2.49 -11.69
N ARG A 80 -12.72 2.93 -10.84
CA ARG A 80 -13.75 3.91 -11.17
C ARG A 80 -13.28 5.31 -10.81
N ASN A 81 -13.88 6.31 -11.45
CA ASN A 81 -13.63 7.69 -11.05
C ASN A 81 -14.16 7.92 -9.62
N GLY A 82 -13.28 8.37 -8.74
CA GLY A 82 -13.59 8.57 -7.32
C GLY A 82 -13.12 7.45 -6.40
N ASP A 83 -12.70 6.31 -6.93
CA ASP A 83 -12.13 5.25 -6.11
C ASP A 83 -10.79 5.67 -5.53
N ALA A 84 -10.60 5.38 -4.24
CA ALA A 84 -9.34 5.65 -3.54
C ALA A 84 -8.21 4.69 -3.98
N TRP A 85 -8.57 3.48 -4.44
CA TRP A 85 -7.68 2.40 -4.90
C TRP A 85 -8.35 1.49 -5.92
N VAL A 86 -7.55 0.64 -6.56
CA VAL A 86 -8.04 -0.40 -7.47
C VAL A 86 -8.76 -1.50 -6.67
N HIS A 87 -9.83 -2.04 -7.24
CA HIS A 87 -10.57 -3.19 -6.71
C HIS A 87 -10.45 -4.38 -7.65
N LEU A 88 -10.32 -5.57 -7.06
CA LEU A 88 -10.36 -6.86 -7.74
C LEU A 88 -11.66 -7.57 -7.38
N ASP A 89 -12.40 -8.02 -8.38
CA ASP A 89 -13.52 -8.93 -8.17
C ASP A 89 -13.00 -10.36 -8.24
N LEU A 90 -13.32 -11.15 -7.24
CA LEU A 90 -12.82 -12.49 -7.07
C LEU A 90 -13.90 -13.54 -7.42
N ALA A 91 -13.46 -14.74 -7.81
CA ALA A 91 -14.34 -15.85 -8.17
C ALA A 91 -15.23 -16.34 -7.02
N ASP A 92 -14.87 -16.04 -5.77
CA ASP A 92 -15.67 -16.30 -4.59
C ASP A 92 -16.82 -15.29 -4.37
N GLY A 93 -16.97 -14.32 -5.30
CA GLY A 93 -17.97 -13.25 -5.21
C GLY A 93 -17.55 -12.09 -4.29
N THR A 94 -16.35 -12.12 -3.73
CA THR A 94 -15.84 -11.02 -2.91
C THR A 94 -15.06 -10.00 -3.72
N SER A 95 -14.90 -8.79 -3.19
CA SER A 95 -14.06 -7.75 -3.78
C SER A 95 -12.89 -7.42 -2.86
N LEU A 96 -11.68 -7.33 -3.43
CA LEU A 96 -10.45 -7.02 -2.70
C LEU A 96 -9.87 -5.69 -3.17
N ALA A 97 -9.69 -4.75 -2.24
CA ALA A 97 -9.01 -3.49 -2.50
C ALA A 97 -7.49 -3.70 -2.62
N VAL A 98 -6.86 -3.12 -3.65
CA VAL A 98 -5.41 -3.10 -3.84
C VAL A 98 -4.89 -1.72 -3.44
N MET A 99 -4.61 -1.54 -2.16
CA MET A 99 -4.18 -0.26 -1.59
C MET A 99 -2.84 0.24 -2.12
N ALA A 100 -2.05 -0.62 -2.76
CA ALA A 100 -0.80 -0.25 -3.41
C ALA A 100 -0.98 0.63 -4.66
N ILE A 101 -2.18 0.62 -5.28
CA ILE A 101 -2.49 1.37 -6.50
C ILE A 101 -3.50 2.46 -6.14
N GLN A 102 -2.99 3.67 -5.89
CA GLN A 102 -3.75 4.82 -5.40
C GLN A 102 -3.81 5.94 -6.44
N PRO A 103 -4.97 6.17 -7.09
CA PRO A 103 -5.13 7.26 -8.05
C PRO A 103 -4.95 8.65 -7.44
N GLY A 104 -5.27 8.81 -6.16
CA GLY A 104 -5.18 10.09 -5.44
C GLY A 104 -3.76 10.65 -5.32
N ILE A 105 -2.74 9.77 -5.30
CA ILE A 105 -1.33 10.19 -5.16
C ILE A 105 -0.66 10.34 -6.53
N ALA A 106 -0.92 9.40 -7.46
CA ALA A 106 -0.26 9.35 -8.76
C ALA A 106 -1.21 8.79 -9.83
N LYS A 107 -2.21 9.58 -10.24
CA LYS A 107 -3.29 9.15 -11.13
C LYS A 107 -2.80 8.47 -12.42
N ARG A 108 -1.79 9.02 -13.09
CA ARG A 108 -1.24 8.45 -14.32
C ARG A 108 -0.54 7.12 -14.11
N GLN A 109 0.14 6.97 -12.98
CA GLN A 109 0.81 5.73 -12.62
C GLN A 109 -0.23 4.67 -12.22
N ALA A 110 -1.18 5.02 -11.36
CA ALA A 110 -2.24 4.12 -10.94
C ALA A 110 -3.06 3.58 -12.12
N LEU A 111 -3.36 4.42 -13.11
CA LEU A 111 -4.05 4.00 -14.32
C LEU A 111 -3.20 3.00 -15.15
N ARG A 112 -1.91 3.27 -15.31
CA ARG A 112 -0.99 2.35 -16.02
C ARG A 112 -0.88 1.01 -15.29
N ASP A 113 -0.73 1.05 -13.96
CA ASP A 113 -0.61 -0.16 -13.14
C ASP A 113 -1.92 -0.98 -13.15
N ALA A 114 -3.07 -0.31 -13.12
CA ALA A 114 -4.38 -0.97 -13.26
C ALA A 114 -4.56 -1.62 -14.63
N LEU A 115 -4.17 -0.95 -15.70
CA LEU A 115 -4.23 -1.50 -17.07
C LEU A 115 -3.27 -2.69 -17.23
N ARG A 116 -2.05 -2.58 -16.69
CA ARG A 116 -1.08 -3.66 -16.69
C ARG A 116 -1.57 -4.86 -15.89
N LEU A 117 -2.15 -4.65 -14.72
CA LEU A 117 -2.73 -5.70 -13.91
C LEU A 117 -3.89 -6.40 -14.62
N ARG A 118 -4.75 -5.63 -15.31
CA ARG A 118 -5.85 -6.17 -16.13
C ARG A 118 -5.32 -7.05 -17.27
N ALA A 119 -4.29 -6.61 -17.97
CA ALA A 119 -3.66 -7.40 -19.03
C ALA A 119 -3.09 -8.72 -18.50
N LEU A 120 -2.40 -8.69 -17.35
CA LEU A 120 -1.86 -9.90 -16.71
C LEU A 120 -2.97 -10.87 -16.26
N VAL A 121 -4.08 -10.36 -15.74
CA VAL A 121 -5.24 -11.20 -15.35
C VAL A 121 -5.81 -11.91 -16.58
N GLN A 122 -5.94 -11.21 -17.70
CA GLN A 122 -6.43 -11.83 -18.95
C GLN A 122 -5.43 -12.87 -19.49
N GLU A 123 -4.17 -12.49 -19.65
CA GLU A 123 -3.14 -13.35 -20.22
C GLU A 123 -2.87 -14.62 -19.39
N LEU A 124 -2.70 -14.46 -18.08
CA LEU A 124 -2.33 -15.56 -17.18
C LEU A 124 -3.54 -16.32 -16.62
N GLY A 125 -4.73 -15.68 -16.61
CA GLY A 125 -5.97 -16.32 -16.24
C GLY A 125 -6.44 -17.29 -17.34
N GLU A 126 -6.42 -16.87 -18.60
CA GLU A 126 -6.80 -17.68 -19.75
C GLU A 126 -5.82 -18.82 -20.00
N ALA A 127 -4.51 -18.56 -19.97
CA ALA A 127 -3.48 -19.59 -20.17
C ALA A 127 -3.56 -20.72 -19.13
N ARG A 128 -4.05 -20.45 -17.95
CA ARG A 128 -4.17 -21.47 -16.89
C ARG A 128 -5.53 -22.15 -16.90
N GLY A 129 -6.57 -21.49 -17.39
CA GLY A 129 -7.87 -22.11 -17.67
C GLY A 129 -7.77 -23.18 -18.75
N GLU A 130 -7.05 -22.89 -19.83
CA GLU A 130 -6.84 -23.80 -20.96
C GLU A 130 -6.00 -25.02 -20.58
N SER A 131 -4.99 -24.84 -19.71
CA SER A 131 -4.17 -25.97 -19.20
C SER A 131 -4.92 -26.91 -18.26
N ALA A 132 -6.03 -26.48 -17.67
CA ALA A 132 -6.85 -27.27 -16.76
C ALA A 132 -7.93 -28.10 -17.50
N ASP A 133 -8.28 -27.72 -18.72
CA ASP A 133 -9.34 -28.34 -19.53
C ASP A 133 -8.79 -29.35 -20.56
N GLU A 134 -7.46 -29.61 -20.59
CA GLU A 134 -6.87 -30.61 -21.48
C GLU A 134 -7.09 -32.02 -20.89
N PRO A 135 -7.97 -32.86 -21.51
CA PRO A 135 -8.24 -34.20 -21.02
C PRO A 135 -7.00 -35.06 -21.21
N ARG A 136 -6.59 -35.76 -20.17
CA ARG A 136 -5.56 -36.80 -20.17
C ARG A 136 -6.04 -38.06 -20.91
#